data_fb4957d93f42b2d88d52b2080e87cfda
#
_entry.id   fb4957d93f42b2d88d52b2080e87cfda
#
_cell.length_a   1.000
_cell.length_b   1.000
_cell.length_c   1.000
_cell.angle_alpha   90.00
_cell.angle_beta   90.00
_cell.angle_gamma   90.00
#
_symmetry.space_group_name_H-M   'P 1'
#
loop_
_entity.id
_entity.type
_entity.pdbx_description
1 polymer ?
#
loop_
_entity_poly.entity_id
_entity_poly.type
_entity_poly.pdbx_seq_one_letter_code
_entity_poly.pdbx_strand_id
1 'polypeptide(L)'
;MIALESIGVDTAAFQNGEKLYRRGLVSQPIEVENGLRYEVGGTDVQSVTFTRRGETLCTCGETEQPCQHVTAALLRAESDGTLKRFQQENELALGQRMLSALNRAMPGGETVRLLAVLRLYEDGRIGLGLSAGQERLYAVKNIADLLACFVSGTELTLSPKF
;
A
#
# COMPACT_ATOMS: atom_id res chain seq x y z
N MET A 1 4.28 3.84 -3.54
CA MET A 1 4.47 5.06 -2.72
C MET A 1 5.95 5.36 -2.64
N ILE A 2 6.35 6.62 -2.78
CA ILE A 2 7.75 7.03 -2.68
C ILE A 2 8.12 6.98 -1.19
N ALA A 3 9.17 6.24 -0.85
CA ALA A 3 9.74 6.24 0.50
C ALA A 3 10.78 7.38 0.62
N LEU A 4 10.88 7.98 1.79
CA LEU A 4 11.84 9.06 2.03
C LEU A 4 13.28 8.62 1.74
N GLU A 5 13.60 7.35 2.04
CA GLU A 5 14.89 6.72 1.79
C GLU A 5 15.28 6.66 0.31
N SER A 6 14.29 6.73 -0.60
CA SER A 6 14.53 6.76 -2.05
C SER A 6 14.86 8.15 -2.60
N ILE A 7 14.72 9.19 -1.77
CA ILE A 7 15.01 10.58 -2.14
C ILE A 7 16.45 10.89 -1.70
N GLY A 8 17.33 11.15 -2.66
CA GLY A 8 18.70 11.53 -2.33
C GLY A 8 18.73 12.80 -1.47
N VAL A 9 19.33 12.73 -0.29
CA VAL A 9 19.42 13.85 0.68
C VAL A 9 20.13 15.09 0.12
N ASP A 10 20.99 14.89 -0.87
CA ASP A 10 21.74 15.98 -1.52
C ASP A 10 20.97 16.66 -2.66
N THR A 11 19.75 16.21 -2.96
CA THR A 11 18.96 16.84 -4.02
C THR A 11 18.38 18.18 -3.59
N ALA A 12 18.28 19.13 -4.53
CA ALA A 12 17.66 20.43 -4.29
C ALA A 12 16.20 20.27 -3.80
N ALA A 13 15.48 19.27 -4.31
CA ALA A 13 14.13 18.94 -3.88
C ALA A 13 14.07 18.56 -2.41
N PHE A 14 15.04 17.75 -1.92
CA PHE A 14 15.10 17.36 -0.52
C PHE A 14 15.40 18.59 0.37
N GLN A 15 16.45 19.34 0.06
CA GLN A 15 16.87 20.50 0.86
C GLN A 15 15.77 21.57 0.93
N ASN A 16 15.08 21.84 -0.17
CA ASN A 16 14.00 22.82 -0.18
C ASN A 16 12.74 22.27 0.52
N GLY A 17 12.42 20.99 0.36
CA GLY A 17 11.34 20.33 1.07
C GLY A 17 11.55 20.33 2.59
N GLU A 18 12.79 20.04 3.04
CA GLU A 18 13.14 20.13 4.46
C GLU A 18 12.97 21.54 5.02
N LYS A 19 13.36 22.58 4.25
CA LYS A 19 13.13 23.97 4.65
C LYS A 19 11.64 24.29 4.82
N LEU A 20 10.80 23.84 3.90
CA LEU A 20 9.33 24.03 3.99
C LEU A 20 8.79 23.35 5.26
N TYR A 21 9.18 22.09 5.50
CA TYR A 21 8.80 21.34 6.69
C TYR A 21 9.25 22.01 7.99
N ARG A 22 10.54 22.38 8.11
CA ARG A 22 11.09 23.04 9.31
C ARG A 22 10.45 24.39 9.60
N ARG A 23 9.99 25.09 8.58
CA ARG A 23 9.25 26.36 8.73
C ARG A 23 7.79 26.17 9.10
N GLY A 24 7.31 24.95 9.25
CA GLY A 24 5.92 24.65 9.59
C GLY A 24 4.93 24.96 8.45
N LEU A 25 5.41 24.98 7.21
CA LEU A 25 4.61 25.28 6.02
C LEU A 25 3.95 24.03 5.42
N VAL A 26 3.69 23.02 6.23
CA VAL A 26 2.97 21.79 5.86
C VAL A 26 1.79 21.62 6.81
N SER A 27 0.60 21.53 6.24
CA SER A 27 -0.63 21.37 7.02
C SER A 27 -0.69 20.04 7.79
N GLN A 28 -1.67 19.90 8.65
CA GLN A 28 -2.10 18.59 9.12
C GLN A 28 -2.69 17.79 7.95
N PRO A 29 -2.62 16.45 7.98
CA PRO A 29 -3.22 15.61 6.96
C PRO A 29 -4.74 15.78 6.93
N ILE A 30 -5.29 15.84 5.73
CA ILE A 30 -6.71 15.85 5.46
C ILE A 30 -7.04 14.53 4.78
N GLU A 31 -7.91 13.74 5.40
CA GLU A 31 -8.39 12.52 4.78
C GLU A 31 -9.33 12.86 3.62
N VAL A 32 -9.05 12.31 2.44
CA VAL A 32 -9.86 12.46 1.23
C VAL A 32 -10.26 11.06 0.73
N GLU A 33 -11.28 11.00 -0.12
CA GLU A 33 -11.83 9.73 -0.62
C GLU A 33 -10.76 8.74 -1.11
N ASN A 34 -9.76 9.24 -1.82
CA ASN A 34 -8.71 8.41 -2.43
C ASN A 34 -7.37 8.41 -1.68
N GLY A 35 -7.26 9.01 -0.50
CA GLY A 35 -5.99 9.07 0.19
C GLY A 35 -5.86 10.11 1.29
N LEU A 36 -4.62 10.54 1.54
CA LEU A 36 -4.26 11.62 2.44
C LEU A 36 -3.74 12.81 1.66
N ARG A 37 -4.27 13.99 1.93
CA ARG A 37 -3.84 15.25 1.33
C ARG A 37 -3.18 16.14 2.36
N TYR A 38 -2.08 16.76 1.94
CA TYR A 38 -1.36 17.81 2.66
C TYR A 38 -1.37 19.09 1.83
N GLU A 39 -1.45 20.21 2.48
CA GLU A 39 -1.24 21.53 1.87
C GLU A 39 0.15 22.02 2.26
N VAL A 40 0.96 22.37 1.27
CA VAL A 40 2.36 22.73 1.42
C VAL A 40 2.65 24.06 0.78
N GLY A 41 3.19 24.98 1.53
CA GLY A 41 3.55 26.34 1.04
C GLY A 41 3.04 27.44 1.95
N GLY A 42 3.46 28.66 1.67
CA GLY A 42 3.02 29.86 2.39
C GLY A 42 2.00 30.67 1.57
N THR A 43 2.49 31.54 0.69
CA THR A 43 1.63 32.36 -0.21
C THR A 43 1.14 31.60 -1.43
N ASP A 44 1.93 30.63 -1.89
CA ASP A 44 1.57 29.72 -2.98
C ASP A 44 1.46 28.30 -2.43
N VAL A 45 0.22 27.88 -2.17
CA VAL A 45 -0.08 26.60 -1.53
C VAL A 45 -0.27 25.53 -2.59
N GLN A 46 0.50 24.46 -2.47
CA GLN A 46 0.39 23.29 -3.32
C GLN A 46 -0.22 22.11 -2.55
N SER A 47 -1.08 21.35 -3.21
CA SER A 47 -1.68 20.16 -2.63
C SER A 47 -0.86 18.91 -2.99
N VAL A 48 -0.47 18.15 -1.98
CA VAL A 48 0.18 16.85 -2.14
C VAL A 48 -0.77 15.76 -1.65
N THR A 49 -1.05 14.78 -2.50
CA THR A 49 -1.94 13.66 -2.16
C THR A 49 -1.21 12.33 -2.26
N PHE A 50 -1.20 11.57 -1.16
CA PHE A 50 -0.78 10.17 -1.12
C PHE A 50 -2.01 9.30 -1.33
N THR A 51 -2.10 8.63 -2.48
CA THR A 51 -3.27 7.84 -2.83
C THR A 51 -3.24 6.45 -2.20
N ARG A 52 -4.42 5.84 -2.00
CA ARG A 52 -4.56 4.45 -1.54
C ARG A 52 -3.96 3.43 -2.52
N ARG A 53 -3.71 3.82 -3.78
CA ARG A 53 -3.04 2.99 -4.79
C ARG A 53 -1.51 3.08 -4.74
N GLY A 54 -0.96 3.89 -3.84
CA GLY A 54 0.49 4.09 -3.70
C GLY A 54 1.07 5.16 -4.63
N GLU A 55 0.23 5.92 -5.33
CA GLU A 55 0.67 7.05 -6.14
C GLU A 55 0.85 8.29 -5.26
N THR A 56 1.70 9.20 -5.70
CA THR A 56 1.90 10.50 -5.08
C THR A 56 1.66 11.59 -6.11
N LEU A 57 0.72 12.49 -5.83
CA LEU A 57 0.30 13.55 -6.73
C LEU A 57 0.62 14.90 -6.09
N CYS A 58 1.16 15.84 -6.87
CA CYS A 58 1.37 17.22 -6.45
C CYS A 58 0.82 18.19 -7.51
N THR A 59 0.22 19.29 -7.07
CA THR A 59 -0.38 20.29 -7.96
C THR A 59 0.63 21.29 -8.53
N CYS A 60 1.92 21.24 -8.12
CA CYS A 60 2.92 22.21 -8.57
C CYS A 60 3.31 22.12 -10.05
N GLY A 61 2.91 21.05 -10.75
CA GLY A 61 3.21 20.85 -12.17
C GLY A 61 4.68 20.54 -12.48
N GLU A 62 5.54 20.35 -11.48
CA GLU A 62 6.93 19.92 -11.69
C GLU A 62 6.95 18.49 -12.27
N THR A 63 7.69 18.32 -13.36
CA THR A 63 7.82 17.03 -14.06
C THR A 63 8.78 16.09 -13.35
N GLU A 64 9.77 16.65 -12.62
CA GLU A 64 10.71 15.86 -11.82
C GLU A 64 10.08 15.53 -10.46
N GLN A 65 9.92 14.24 -10.20
CA GLN A 65 9.41 13.75 -8.93
C GLN A 65 10.49 12.93 -8.20
N PRO A 66 10.57 13.08 -6.89
CA PRO A 66 9.74 13.91 -6.01
C PRO A 66 10.13 15.38 -6.00
N CYS A 67 9.15 16.26 -6.13
CA CYS A 67 9.37 17.71 -5.97
C CYS A 67 9.53 18.10 -4.49
N GLN A 68 9.94 19.35 -4.22
CA GLN A 68 10.11 19.88 -2.87
C GLN A 68 8.84 19.77 -2.00
N HIS A 69 7.65 19.90 -2.58
CA HIS A 69 6.38 19.83 -1.84
C HIS A 69 6.08 18.39 -1.41
N VAL A 70 6.32 17.40 -2.28
CA VAL A 70 6.20 15.98 -1.95
C VAL A 70 7.17 15.63 -0.82
N THR A 71 8.41 16.08 -0.89
CA THR A 71 9.41 15.85 0.15
C THR A 71 8.98 16.43 1.49
N ALA A 72 8.48 17.68 1.50
CA ALA A 72 8.00 18.32 2.72
C ALA A 72 6.82 17.56 3.35
N ALA A 73 5.86 17.13 2.52
CA ALA A 73 4.71 16.34 2.96
C ALA A 73 5.11 14.97 3.52
N LEU A 74 6.09 14.30 2.89
CA LEU A 74 6.65 13.02 3.38
C LEU A 74 7.31 13.18 4.74
N LEU A 75 8.16 14.21 4.91
CA LEU A 75 8.81 14.52 6.19
C LEU A 75 7.77 14.73 7.30
N ARG A 76 6.68 15.44 6.99
CA ARG A 76 5.57 15.64 7.92
C ARG A 76 4.89 14.33 8.27
N ALA A 77 4.52 13.56 7.26
CA ALA A 77 3.79 12.30 7.41
C ALA A 77 4.58 11.22 8.16
N GLU A 78 5.90 11.21 8.02
CA GLU A 78 6.79 10.35 8.80
C GLU A 78 6.94 10.82 10.24
N SER A 79 7.13 12.12 10.46
CA SER A 79 7.37 12.67 11.80
C SER A 79 6.19 12.46 12.76
N ASP A 80 4.95 12.47 12.25
CA ASP A 80 3.73 12.25 13.03
C ASP A 80 3.18 10.82 12.94
N GLY A 81 3.85 9.93 12.20
CA GLY A 81 3.49 8.53 12.00
C GLY A 81 2.23 8.31 11.15
N THR A 82 1.71 9.36 10.52
CA THR A 82 0.47 9.29 9.73
C THR A 82 0.65 8.40 8.51
N LEU A 83 1.80 8.47 7.85
CA LEU A 83 2.08 7.65 6.66
C LEU A 83 2.03 6.15 7.00
N LYS A 84 2.63 5.75 8.11
CA LYS A 84 2.65 4.36 8.56
C LYS A 84 1.24 3.85 8.89
N ARG A 85 0.44 4.65 9.60
CA ARG A 85 -0.96 4.30 9.90
C ARG A 85 -1.78 4.16 8.63
N PHE A 86 -1.67 5.10 7.71
CA PHE A 86 -2.38 5.06 6.44
C PHE A 86 -2.02 3.82 5.60
N GLN A 87 -0.75 3.42 5.58
CA GLN A 87 -0.31 2.20 4.91
C GLN A 87 -0.93 0.96 5.54
N GLN A 88 -0.88 0.83 6.86
CA GLN A 88 -1.46 -0.30 7.60
C GLN A 88 -2.98 -0.41 7.39
N GLU A 89 -3.70 0.70 7.46
CA GLU A 89 -5.14 0.73 7.20
C GLU A 89 -5.48 0.31 5.76
N ASN A 90 -4.67 0.75 4.80
CA ASN A 90 -4.85 0.40 3.40
C ASN A 90 -4.60 -1.09 3.12
N GLU A 91 -3.58 -1.68 3.74
CA GLU A 91 -3.29 -3.11 3.68
C GLU A 91 -4.42 -3.93 4.33
N LEU A 92 -4.92 -3.50 5.49
CA LEU A 92 -6.03 -4.16 6.17
C LEU A 92 -7.32 -4.11 5.33
N ALA A 93 -7.63 -2.95 4.75
CA ALA A 93 -8.79 -2.78 3.87
C ALA A 93 -8.70 -3.64 2.61
N LEU A 94 -7.50 -3.78 2.03
CA LEU A 94 -7.25 -4.67 0.91
C LEU A 94 -7.50 -6.13 1.29
N GLY A 95 -6.98 -6.58 2.44
CA GLY A 95 -7.22 -7.92 2.97
C GLY A 95 -8.70 -8.21 3.19
N GLN A 96 -9.45 -7.27 3.77
CA GLN A 96 -10.90 -7.41 3.97
C GLN A 96 -11.68 -7.48 2.65
N ARG A 97 -11.30 -6.69 1.63
CA ARG A 97 -11.90 -6.76 0.28
C ARG A 97 -11.64 -8.11 -0.36
N MET A 98 -10.44 -8.65 -0.21
CA MET A 98 -10.09 -9.98 -0.71
C MET A 98 -10.93 -11.06 -0.04
N LEU A 99 -11.05 -11.05 1.29
CA LEU A 99 -11.90 -11.98 2.04
C LEU A 99 -13.37 -11.87 1.64
N SER A 100 -13.87 -10.65 1.42
CA SER A 100 -15.26 -10.41 0.98
C SER A 100 -15.49 -10.87 -0.46
N ALA A 101 -14.51 -10.77 -1.34
CA ALA A 101 -14.56 -11.30 -2.71
C ALA A 101 -14.57 -12.83 -2.70
N LEU A 102 -13.73 -13.45 -1.85
CA LEU A 102 -13.73 -14.89 -1.62
C LEU A 102 -15.11 -15.41 -1.18
N ASN A 103 -15.73 -14.75 -0.19
CA ASN A 103 -17.05 -15.14 0.31
C ASN A 103 -18.17 -14.95 -0.72
N ARG A 104 -18.02 -14.02 -1.68
CA ARG A 104 -19.00 -13.77 -2.76
C ARG A 104 -18.83 -14.70 -3.96
N ALA A 105 -17.62 -15.15 -4.24
CA ALA A 105 -17.32 -16.00 -5.39
C ALA A 105 -17.81 -17.45 -5.24
N MET A 106 -18.42 -17.80 -4.10
CA MET A 106 -18.94 -19.13 -3.82
C MET A 106 -20.47 -19.15 -3.56
N PRO A 107 -21.31 -18.83 -4.55
CA PRO A 107 -22.76 -19.03 -4.42
C PRO A 107 -23.08 -20.52 -4.66
N GLY A 108 -22.94 -21.36 -3.67
CA GLY A 108 -23.22 -22.78 -3.83
C GLY A 108 -22.94 -23.64 -2.61
N GLY A 109 -22.49 -23.03 -1.54
CA GLY A 109 -22.41 -23.70 -0.23
C GLY A 109 -21.23 -24.63 -0.01
N GLU A 110 -20.31 -24.75 -0.94
CA GLU A 110 -19.07 -25.50 -0.71
C GLU A 110 -18.04 -24.61 -0.01
N THR A 111 -17.73 -24.97 1.23
CA THR A 111 -16.75 -24.21 2.04
C THR A 111 -15.34 -24.65 1.68
N VAL A 112 -14.56 -23.78 1.08
CA VAL A 112 -13.13 -24.00 0.89
C VAL A 112 -12.37 -23.46 2.12
N ARG A 113 -11.55 -24.29 2.72
CA ARG A 113 -10.64 -23.87 3.78
C ARG A 113 -9.38 -23.29 3.15
N LEU A 114 -8.99 -22.12 3.61
CA LEU A 114 -7.72 -21.51 3.25
C LEU A 114 -6.83 -21.54 4.50
N LEU A 115 -5.66 -22.17 4.39
CA LEU A 115 -4.68 -22.24 5.46
C LEU A 115 -3.43 -21.47 5.03
N ALA A 116 -3.12 -20.42 5.77
CA ALA A 116 -1.85 -19.69 5.64
C ALA A 116 -0.83 -20.26 6.64
N VAL A 117 0.35 -20.61 6.15
CA VAL A 117 1.46 -21.11 6.96
C VAL A 117 2.62 -20.13 6.85
N LEU A 118 2.95 -19.49 7.95
CA LEU A 118 4.18 -18.68 8.08
C LEU A 118 5.33 -19.59 8.50
N ARG A 119 6.41 -19.58 7.74
CA ARG A 119 7.65 -20.29 8.07
C ARG A 119 8.72 -19.26 8.38
N LEU A 120 9.28 -19.36 9.56
CA LEU A 120 10.48 -18.60 9.94
C LEU A 120 11.69 -19.49 9.69
N TYR A 121 12.62 -19.02 8.85
CA TYR A 121 13.86 -19.72 8.55
C TYR A 121 14.97 -19.26 9.52
N GLU A 122 15.96 -20.11 9.77
CA GLU A 122 17.08 -19.82 10.67
C GLU A 122 17.91 -18.60 10.25
N ASP A 123 17.89 -18.25 8.97
CA ASP A 123 18.53 -17.06 8.40
C ASP A 123 17.69 -15.77 8.52
N GLY A 124 16.59 -15.82 9.26
CA GLY A 124 15.69 -14.67 9.49
C GLY A 124 14.70 -14.40 8.36
N ARG A 125 14.73 -15.17 7.26
CA ARG A 125 13.72 -15.04 6.19
C ARG A 125 12.36 -15.54 6.66
N ILE A 126 11.31 -14.89 6.17
CA ILE A 126 9.93 -15.30 6.41
C ILE A 126 9.35 -15.84 5.10
N GLY A 127 8.87 -17.08 5.12
CA GLY A 127 8.16 -17.69 4.01
C GLY A 127 6.66 -17.73 4.30
N LEU A 128 5.85 -17.41 3.31
CA LEU A 128 4.40 -17.56 3.35
C LEU A 128 4.00 -18.71 2.42
N GLY A 129 3.37 -19.73 2.98
CA GLY A 129 2.72 -20.80 2.25
C GLY A 129 1.21 -20.67 2.34
N LEU A 130 0.51 -20.94 1.27
CA LEU A 130 -0.95 -21.05 1.25
C LEU A 130 -1.35 -22.46 0.85
N SER A 131 -2.38 -23.01 1.50
CA SER A 131 -3.02 -24.24 1.12
C SER A 131 -4.53 -24.02 1.05
N ALA A 132 -5.18 -24.56 0.05
CA ALA A 132 -6.61 -24.45 -0.18
C ALA A 132 -7.23 -25.82 -0.42
N GLY A 133 -8.48 -26.03 0.00
CA GLY A 133 -9.23 -27.25 -0.23
C GLY A 133 -10.40 -27.41 0.73
N GLN A 134 -11.21 -28.45 0.54
CA GLN A 134 -12.35 -28.77 1.41
C GLN A 134 -11.96 -29.80 2.47
N GLU A 135 -11.90 -31.06 2.10
CA GLU A 135 -11.47 -32.16 2.97
C GLU A 135 -9.95 -32.30 2.98
N ARG A 136 -9.32 -32.13 1.82
CA ARG A 136 -7.86 -32.12 1.66
C ARG A 136 -7.38 -30.74 1.30
N LEU A 137 -6.28 -30.32 1.93
CA LEU A 137 -5.61 -29.07 1.63
C LEU A 137 -4.49 -29.30 0.61
N TYR A 138 -4.53 -28.54 -0.47
CA TYR A 138 -3.52 -28.55 -1.53
C TYR A 138 -2.68 -27.28 -1.47
N ALA A 139 -1.37 -27.44 -1.59
CA ALA A 139 -0.46 -26.29 -1.58
C ALA A 139 -0.72 -25.39 -2.80
N VAL A 140 -0.89 -24.13 -2.58
CA VAL A 140 -0.97 -23.12 -3.64
C VAL A 140 0.43 -22.81 -4.12
N LYS A 141 0.79 -23.25 -5.33
CA LYS A 141 2.15 -23.09 -5.88
C LYS A 141 2.45 -21.65 -6.26
N ASN A 142 1.48 -20.93 -6.79
CA ASN A 142 1.63 -19.53 -7.19
C ASN A 142 0.58 -18.69 -6.50
N ILE A 143 1.01 -17.96 -5.46
CA ILE A 143 0.15 -17.07 -4.68
C ILE A 143 -0.29 -15.87 -5.53
N ALA A 144 0.56 -15.39 -6.45
CA ALA A 144 0.23 -14.26 -7.32
C ALA A 144 -0.91 -14.61 -8.27
N ASP A 145 -0.92 -15.81 -8.86
CA ASP A 145 -2.01 -16.28 -9.73
C ASP A 145 -3.31 -16.43 -8.94
N LEU A 146 -3.23 -16.99 -7.72
CA LEU A 146 -4.37 -17.07 -6.81
C LEU A 146 -4.96 -15.69 -6.56
N LEU A 147 -4.14 -14.70 -6.23
CA LEU A 147 -4.57 -13.33 -5.97
C LEU A 147 -5.14 -12.67 -7.23
N ALA A 148 -4.56 -12.92 -8.40
CA ALA A 148 -5.06 -12.42 -9.68
C ALA A 148 -6.45 -12.97 -10.00
N CYS A 149 -6.70 -14.26 -9.75
CA CYS A 149 -8.04 -14.87 -9.91
C CYS A 149 -9.08 -14.20 -8.99
N PHE A 150 -8.72 -13.89 -7.76
CA PHE A 150 -9.64 -13.18 -6.86
C PHE A 150 -9.93 -11.75 -7.30
N VAL A 151 -8.94 -11.03 -7.81
CA VAL A 151 -9.13 -9.66 -8.29
C VAL A 151 -9.98 -9.63 -9.56
N SER A 152 -9.79 -10.60 -10.45
CA SER A 152 -10.51 -10.69 -11.74
C SER A 152 -11.87 -11.37 -11.64
N GLY A 153 -12.17 -12.06 -10.52
CA GLY A 153 -13.39 -12.85 -10.36
C GLY A 153 -13.42 -14.11 -11.25
N THR A 154 -12.25 -14.58 -11.71
CA THR A 154 -12.13 -15.80 -12.49
C THR A 154 -12.08 -17.02 -11.58
N GLU A 155 -12.66 -18.14 -12.03
CA GLU A 155 -12.65 -19.41 -11.29
C GLU A 155 -11.21 -19.93 -11.14
N LEU A 156 -10.87 -20.31 -9.92
CA LEU A 156 -9.61 -20.99 -9.64
C LEU A 156 -9.83 -22.51 -9.82
N THR A 157 -9.29 -23.07 -10.88
CA THR A 157 -9.30 -24.52 -11.06
C THR A 157 -8.14 -25.13 -10.26
N LEU A 158 -8.43 -25.70 -9.10
CA LEU A 158 -7.49 -26.51 -8.37
C LEU A 158 -7.32 -27.84 -9.13
N SER A 159 -6.18 -28.00 -9.80
CA SER A 159 -5.89 -29.26 -10.51
C SER A 159 -5.76 -30.42 -9.52
N PRO A 160 -6.47 -31.53 -9.71
CA PRO A 160 -6.37 -32.69 -8.82
C PRO A 160 -5.07 -33.49 -8.99
N LYS A 161 -4.14 -33.00 -9.79
CA LYS A 161 -2.85 -33.70 -10.00
C LYS A 161 -1.81 -33.17 -9.02
N PHE A 162 -1.83 -33.74 -7.84
CA PHE A 162 -0.63 -34.04 -7.04
C PHE A 162 -0.94 -35.10 -5.97
#